data_65685652985e8768ecdda727eae3abd9
#
_entry.id   65685652985e8768ecdda727eae3abd9
#
_cell.length_a   1.000
_cell.length_b   1.000
_cell.length_c   1.000
_cell.angle_alpha   90.00
_cell.angle_beta   90.00
_cell.angle_gamma   90.00
#
_symmetry.space_group_name_H-M   'P 1'
#
loop_
_entity.id
_entity.type
_entity.pdbx_description
1 polymer ?
#
loop_
_entity_poly.entity_id
_entity_poly.type
_entity_poly.pdbx_seq_one_letter_code
_entity_poly.pdbx_strand_id
1 'polypeptide(L)' 'MHAEEGALELKYRLLLSMVADALMRHPAGAVACAREALEAGATKDEVTEAVRVIYTAGGLPSLIENFDLYREVLL' A
#
# COMPACT_ATOMS: atom_id res chain seq x y z
N MET A 1 -7.57 9.32 16.88
CA MET A 1 -6.78 10.24 16.05
C MET A 1 -7.46 10.46 14.71
N HIS A 2 -7.59 11.71 14.34
CA HIS A 2 -8.20 12.05 13.05
C HIS A 2 -7.19 11.91 11.92
N ALA A 3 -7.68 11.46 10.77
CA ALA A 3 -6.81 11.20 9.63
C ALA A 3 -6.04 12.45 9.19
N GLU A 4 -6.70 13.61 9.20
CA GLU A 4 -6.11 14.86 8.72
C GLU A 4 -5.29 15.60 9.76
N GLU A 5 -5.23 15.10 10.99
CA GLU A 5 -4.52 15.80 12.08
C GLU A 5 -3.20 15.16 12.49
N GLY A 6 -2.78 14.10 11.80
CA GLY A 6 -1.53 13.43 12.12
C GLY A 6 -0.33 14.16 11.54
N ALA A 7 0.86 13.86 12.08
CA ALA A 7 2.11 14.38 11.54
C ALA A 7 2.37 13.85 10.14
N LEU A 8 1.86 12.65 9.81
CA LEU A 8 1.93 12.08 8.48
C LEU A 8 0.65 12.40 7.72
N GLU A 9 0.79 12.85 6.50
CA GLU A 9 -0.35 13.07 5.63
C GLU A 9 -1.13 11.75 5.42
N LEU A 10 -2.43 11.88 5.17
CA LEU A 10 -3.30 10.73 5.00
C LEU A 10 -2.78 9.74 3.95
N LYS A 11 -2.33 10.26 2.80
CA LYS A 11 -1.84 9.37 1.74
C LYS A 11 -0.68 8.49 2.21
N TYR A 12 0.22 9.03 3.03
CA TYR A 12 1.35 8.26 3.53
C TYR A 12 0.92 7.22 4.55
N ARG A 13 -0.04 7.57 5.41
CA ARG A 13 -0.58 6.59 6.36
C ARG A 13 -1.28 5.45 5.64
N LEU A 14 -1.98 5.75 4.55
CA LEU A 14 -2.63 4.71 3.75
C LEU A 14 -1.61 3.83 3.04
N LEU A 15 -0.50 4.40 2.57
CA LEU A 15 0.57 3.61 1.97
C LEU A 15 1.23 2.70 3.02
N LEU A 16 1.44 3.20 4.23
CA LEU A 16 1.97 2.37 5.31
C LEU A 16 1.01 1.25 5.69
N SER A 17 -0.29 1.56 5.73
CA SER A 17 -1.32 0.54 5.99
C SER A 17 -1.35 -0.51 4.89
N MET A 18 -1.18 -0.09 3.64
CA MET A 18 -1.08 -1.01 2.51
C MET A 18 0.08 -1.99 2.69
N VAL A 19 1.25 -1.48 3.06
CA VAL A 19 2.42 -2.31 3.28
C VAL A 19 2.19 -3.27 4.44
N ALA A 20 1.63 -2.76 5.55
CA ALA A 20 1.36 -3.59 6.72
C ALA A 20 0.37 -4.72 6.38
N ASP A 21 -0.73 -4.39 5.70
CA ASP A 21 -1.72 -5.40 5.30
C ASP A 21 -1.11 -6.43 4.37
N ALA A 22 -0.29 -5.99 3.42
CA ALA A 22 0.37 -6.90 2.50
C ALA A 22 1.28 -7.88 3.23
N LEU A 23 2.07 -7.39 4.19
CA LEU A 23 3.01 -8.22 4.94
C LEU A 23 2.28 -9.14 5.93
N MET A 24 1.11 -8.73 6.40
CA MET A 24 0.29 -9.52 7.32
C MET A 24 -0.64 -10.48 6.60
N ARG A 25 -0.50 -10.62 5.30
CA ARG A 25 -1.30 -11.53 4.47
C ARG A 25 -2.78 -11.13 4.41
N HIS A 26 -3.01 -9.82 4.28
CA HIS A 26 -4.34 -9.27 4.07
C HIS A 26 -4.36 -8.59 2.68
N PRO A 27 -4.31 -9.36 1.59
CA PRO A 27 -4.16 -8.75 0.25
C PRO A 27 -5.34 -7.87 -0.16
N ALA A 28 -6.56 -8.22 0.25
CA ALA A 28 -7.72 -7.37 -0.06
C ALA A 28 -7.63 -6.03 0.65
N GLY A 29 -7.14 -6.03 1.90
CA GLY A 29 -6.91 -4.79 2.64
C GLY A 29 -5.83 -3.93 2.00
N ALA A 30 -4.77 -4.58 1.50
CA ALA A 30 -3.70 -3.87 0.82
C ALA A 30 -4.22 -3.17 -0.44
N VAL A 31 -5.02 -3.85 -1.24
CA VAL A 31 -5.62 -3.25 -2.44
C VAL A 31 -6.52 -2.08 -2.08
N ALA A 32 -7.36 -2.24 -1.06
CA ALA A 32 -8.25 -1.17 -0.61
C ALA A 32 -7.45 0.05 -0.14
N CYS A 33 -6.40 -0.15 0.65
CA CYS A 33 -5.55 0.95 1.12
C CYS A 33 -4.83 1.64 -0.05
N ALA A 34 -4.38 0.89 -1.05
CA ALA A 34 -3.73 1.48 -2.21
C ALA A 34 -4.69 2.38 -2.98
N ARG A 35 -5.93 1.93 -3.18
CA ARG A 35 -6.93 2.74 -3.87
C ARG A 35 -7.27 4.01 -3.08
N GLU A 36 -7.43 3.87 -1.78
CA GLU A 36 -7.69 5.03 -0.92
C GLU A 36 -6.50 5.99 -0.92
N ALA A 37 -5.27 5.48 -0.96
CA ALA A 37 -4.10 6.32 -1.03
C ALA A 37 -4.08 7.15 -2.32
N LEU A 38 -4.42 6.54 -3.45
CA LEU A 38 -4.52 7.26 -4.72
C LEU A 38 -5.59 8.34 -4.65
N GLU A 39 -6.74 8.04 -4.05
CA GLU A 39 -7.81 9.02 -3.87
C GLU A 39 -7.37 10.17 -2.95
N ALA A 40 -6.49 9.89 -1.99
CA ALA A 40 -5.97 10.90 -1.08
C ALA A 40 -4.80 11.69 -1.66
N GLY A 41 -4.44 11.44 -2.91
CA GLY A 41 -3.43 12.22 -3.63
C GLY A 41 -2.09 11.53 -3.82
N ALA A 42 -1.96 10.26 -3.46
CA ALA A 42 -0.74 9.52 -3.76
C ALA A 42 -0.63 9.31 -5.27
N THR A 43 0.59 9.33 -5.76
CA THR A 43 0.85 9.02 -7.17
C THR A 43 1.07 7.52 -7.33
N LYS A 44 0.95 7.04 -8.57
CA LYS A 44 1.29 5.64 -8.85
C LYS A 44 2.75 5.36 -8.55
N ASP A 45 3.63 6.33 -8.74
CA ASP A 45 5.04 6.17 -8.40
C ASP A 45 5.21 5.99 -6.90
N GLU A 46 4.47 6.73 -6.09
CA GLU A 46 4.52 6.58 -4.65
C GLU A 46 4.01 5.21 -4.22
N VAL A 47 2.92 4.74 -4.82
CA VAL A 47 2.41 3.39 -4.54
C VAL A 47 3.45 2.34 -4.93
N THR A 48 4.08 2.51 -6.09
CA THR A 48 5.10 1.59 -6.58
C THR A 48 6.29 1.51 -5.61
N GLU A 49 6.73 2.66 -5.10
CA GLU A 49 7.83 2.68 -4.13
C GLU A 49 7.44 1.95 -2.84
N ALA A 50 6.20 2.13 -2.39
CA ALA A 50 5.71 1.42 -1.20
C ALA A 50 5.65 -0.10 -1.45
N VAL A 51 5.26 -0.51 -2.66
CA VAL A 51 5.24 -1.92 -3.04
C VAL A 51 6.65 -2.53 -3.00
N ARG A 52 7.66 -1.75 -3.36
CA ARG A 52 9.05 -2.20 -3.23
C ARG A 52 9.42 -2.52 -1.79
N VAL A 53 8.86 -1.77 -0.84
CA VAL A 53 9.08 -2.05 0.58
C VAL A 53 8.48 -3.41 0.95
N ILE A 54 7.30 -3.75 0.40
CA ILE A 54 6.69 -5.05 0.62
C ILE A 54 7.66 -6.16 0.19
N TYR A 55 8.23 -6.03 -1.00
CA TYR A 55 9.18 -7.01 -1.50
C TYR A 55 10.45 -7.06 -0.65
N THR A 56 11.00 -5.90 -0.30
CA THR A 56 12.24 -5.81 0.47
C THR A 56 12.08 -6.41 1.86
N ALA A 57 10.94 -6.14 2.51
CA ALA A 57 10.70 -6.61 3.87
C ALA A 57 10.20 -8.05 3.92
N GLY A 58 9.34 -8.44 2.98
CA GLY A 58 8.66 -9.73 3.01
C GLY A 58 9.21 -10.77 2.04
N GLY A 59 10.08 -10.38 1.13
CA GLY A 59 10.66 -11.27 0.14
C GLY A 59 9.70 -11.62 -0.99
N LEU A 60 10.14 -12.55 -1.84
CA LEU A 60 9.38 -12.97 -3.02
C LEU A 60 7.99 -13.53 -2.70
N PRO A 61 7.81 -14.34 -1.65
CA PRO A 61 6.45 -14.82 -1.32
C PRO A 61 5.44 -13.69 -1.09
N SER A 62 5.85 -12.60 -0.45
CA SER A 62 4.96 -11.46 -0.24
C SER A 62 4.59 -10.80 -1.55
N LEU A 63 5.51 -10.73 -2.49
CA LEU A 63 5.25 -10.19 -3.81
C LEU A 63 4.19 -11.02 -4.54
N ILE A 64 4.33 -12.34 -4.50
CA ILE A 64 3.42 -13.26 -5.16
C ILE A 64 2.02 -13.20 -4.53
N GLU A 65 1.94 -13.21 -3.21
CA GLU A 65 0.67 -13.14 -2.48
C GLU A 65 -0.11 -11.85 -2.77
N ASN A 66 0.61 -10.79 -3.08
CA ASN A 66 0.01 -9.49 -3.31
C ASN A 66 -0.05 -9.12 -4.80
N PHE A 67 -0.10 -10.12 -5.66
CA PHE A 67 -0.14 -9.90 -7.11
C PHE A 67 -1.32 -9.04 -7.53
N ASP A 68 -2.46 -9.16 -6.83
CA ASP A 68 -3.64 -8.34 -7.15
C ASP A 68 -3.36 -6.85 -6.98
N LEU A 69 -2.46 -6.49 -6.09
CA LEU A 69 -2.08 -5.10 -5.88
C LEU A 69 -1.49 -4.52 -7.16
N TYR A 70 -0.65 -5.27 -7.85
CA TYR A 70 -0.08 -4.82 -9.11
C TYR A 70 -1.14 -4.78 -10.20
N ARG A 71 -1.87 -5.85 -10.34
CA ARG A 71 -2.82 -6.02 -11.43
C ARG A 71 -3.97 -5.02 -11.35
N GLU A 72 -4.51 -4.79 -10.16
CA GLU A 72 -5.72 -3.97 -10.01
C GLU A 72 -5.42 -2.50 -9.77
N VAL A 73 -4.24 -2.16 -9.29
CA VAL A 73 -3.92 -0.78 -8.91
C VAL A 73 -2.86 -0.16 -9.81
N LEU A 74 -1.83 -0.90 -10.18
CA LEU A 74 -0.68 -0.35 -10.90
C LEU A 74 -0.67 -0.63 -12.41
N LEU A 75 -1.38 -1.64 -12.85
CA LEU A 75 -1.44 -1.96 -14.29
C LEU A 75 -2.63 -1.31 -14.99
#